data_7445c750ae6bd80f6d394b9e2244227c
#
_entry.id   7445c750ae6bd80f6d394b9e2244227c
#
_cell.length_a   1.000
_cell.length_b   1.000
_cell.length_c   1.000
_cell.angle_alpha   90.00
_cell.angle_beta   90.00
_cell.angle_gamma   90.00
#
_symmetry.space_group_name_H-M   'P 1'
#
loop_
_entity.id
_entity.type
_entity.pdbx_description
1 polymer ?
#
loop_
_entity_poly.entity_id
_entity_poly.type
_entity_poly.pdbx_seq_one_letter_code
_entity_poly.pdbx_strand_id
1 'polypeptide(L)'
;MDKQEFDALNIFGEGQSNDAYAQYFSGQSFLNMLAKTDEGIGFANVTFEPGCRNNWHIHKADKGGGQVLLCIAGEGWYQEEGKPAQSLKPGDVVVIPANVKHWHGAQKDNWFAHIAVEVPGENTSNEWCESVSDEEYGKLEK
;
A
#
# COMPACT_ATOMS: atom_id res chain seq x y z
N MET A 1 0.21 -7.05 -19.00
CA MET A 1 -0.83 -7.86 -18.32
C MET A 1 -2.13 -7.07 -18.35
N ASP A 2 -3.20 -7.66 -18.84
CA ASP A 2 -4.50 -6.99 -18.82
C ASP A 2 -5.20 -7.19 -17.47
N LYS A 3 -6.33 -6.51 -17.29
CA LYS A 3 -7.06 -6.54 -16.00
C LYS A 3 -7.55 -7.95 -15.66
N GLN A 4 -7.96 -8.72 -16.68
CA GLN A 4 -8.45 -10.08 -16.47
C GLN A 4 -7.32 -10.99 -15.96
N GLU A 5 -6.14 -10.88 -16.53
CA GLU A 5 -4.97 -11.65 -16.07
C GLU A 5 -4.58 -11.23 -14.66
N PHE A 6 -4.58 -9.93 -14.39
CA PHE A 6 -4.28 -9.42 -13.06
C PHE A 6 -5.29 -9.96 -12.03
N ASP A 7 -6.58 -9.91 -12.34
CA ASP A 7 -7.63 -10.40 -11.41
C ASP A 7 -7.45 -11.88 -11.09
N ALA A 8 -7.02 -12.68 -12.05
CA ALA A 8 -6.75 -14.10 -11.82
C ALA A 8 -5.60 -14.33 -10.84
N LEU A 9 -4.60 -13.45 -10.85
CA LEU A 9 -3.46 -13.52 -9.94
C LEU A 9 -3.74 -12.88 -8.58
N ASN A 10 -4.71 -11.97 -8.52
CA ASN A 10 -5.10 -11.28 -7.29
C ASN A 10 -6.07 -12.18 -6.50
N ILE A 11 -5.54 -13.27 -5.97
CA ILE A 11 -6.32 -14.41 -5.47
C ILE A 11 -7.21 -14.10 -4.26
N PHE A 12 -6.90 -13.06 -3.50
CA PHE A 12 -7.73 -12.67 -2.37
C PHE A 12 -8.89 -11.76 -2.78
N GLY A 13 -8.85 -11.27 -4.02
CA GLY A 13 -9.92 -10.46 -4.59
C GLY A 13 -9.78 -8.97 -4.33
N GLU A 14 -10.29 -8.21 -5.30
CA GLU A 14 -10.19 -6.76 -5.29
C GLU A 14 -11.01 -6.13 -4.15
N GLY A 15 -12.17 -6.69 -3.86
CA GLY A 15 -13.06 -6.13 -2.87
C GLY A 15 -13.84 -4.94 -3.41
N GLN A 16 -14.05 -3.94 -2.58
CA GLN A 16 -14.88 -2.79 -2.90
C GLN A 16 -14.05 -1.53 -3.06
N SER A 17 -14.60 -0.55 -3.77
CA SER A 17 -13.99 0.77 -3.90
C SER A 17 -13.61 1.30 -2.52
N ASN A 18 -12.38 1.79 -2.39
CA ASN A 18 -11.84 2.27 -1.11
C ASN A 18 -12.31 3.71 -0.85
N ASP A 19 -13.62 3.88 -0.68
CA ASP A 19 -14.22 5.21 -0.55
C ASP A 19 -13.87 5.90 0.78
N ALA A 20 -13.72 5.11 1.85
CA ALA A 20 -13.44 5.66 3.18
C ALA A 20 -12.11 6.41 3.25
N TYR A 21 -11.13 5.99 2.46
CA TYR A 21 -9.79 6.60 2.45
C TYR A 21 -9.47 7.28 1.12
N ALA A 22 -10.46 7.46 0.25
CA ALA A 22 -10.23 7.99 -1.10
C ALA A 22 -9.50 9.35 -1.10
N GLN A 23 -9.74 10.19 -0.10
CA GLN A 23 -9.10 11.50 0.02
C GLN A 23 -7.58 11.40 0.21
N TYR A 24 -7.06 10.24 0.61
CA TYR A 24 -5.64 10.02 0.86
C TYR A 24 -4.94 9.27 -0.27
N PHE A 25 -5.61 9.12 -1.41
CA PHE A 25 -5.08 8.43 -2.57
C PHE A 25 -5.20 9.32 -3.81
N SER A 26 -4.20 9.22 -4.69
CA SER A 26 -4.29 9.74 -6.05
C SER A 26 -4.64 8.56 -6.94
N GLY A 27 -5.81 8.59 -7.59
CA GLY A 27 -6.32 7.48 -8.37
C GLY A 27 -7.26 6.59 -7.56
N GLN A 28 -7.74 5.51 -8.21
CA GLN A 28 -8.72 4.60 -7.62
C GLN A 28 -8.04 3.41 -6.98
N SER A 29 -8.36 3.17 -5.73
CA SER A 29 -7.94 1.95 -5.03
C SER A 29 -9.16 1.17 -4.56
N PHE A 30 -8.92 -0.09 -4.19
CA PHE A 30 -9.93 -1.01 -3.73
C PHE A 30 -9.44 -1.68 -2.46
N LEU A 31 -10.35 -1.98 -1.56
CA LEU A 31 -10.03 -2.52 -0.25
C LEU A 31 -10.86 -3.77 0.02
N ASN A 32 -10.20 -4.85 0.39
CA ASN A 32 -10.85 -6.08 0.80
C ASN A 32 -10.30 -6.49 2.17
N MET A 33 -11.09 -6.25 3.21
CA MET A 33 -10.73 -6.64 4.58
C MET A 33 -10.85 -8.15 4.70
N LEU A 34 -9.74 -8.82 4.96
CA LEU A 34 -9.69 -10.29 4.99
C LEU A 34 -9.93 -10.86 6.38
N ALA A 35 -9.25 -10.33 7.39
CA ALA A 35 -9.33 -10.85 8.74
C ALA A 35 -8.77 -9.86 9.74
N LYS A 36 -9.13 -10.04 11.01
CA LYS A 36 -8.52 -9.32 12.12
C LYS A 36 -8.50 -10.25 13.33
N THR A 37 -7.33 -10.36 13.97
CA THR A 37 -7.20 -11.19 15.17
C THR A 37 -7.69 -10.42 16.40
N ASP A 38 -7.96 -11.13 17.49
CA ASP A 38 -8.36 -10.51 18.76
C ASP A 38 -7.26 -9.58 19.31
N GLU A 39 -6.00 -9.88 19.02
CA GLU A 39 -4.86 -9.07 19.45
C GLU A 39 -4.63 -7.84 18.57
N GLY A 40 -5.44 -7.67 17.52
CA GLY A 40 -5.41 -6.48 16.69
C GLY A 40 -4.56 -6.58 15.42
N ILE A 41 -4.15 -7.78 15.01
CA ILE A 41 -3.46 -7.95 13.73
C ILE A 41 -4.52 -7.96 12.64
N GLY A 42 -4.51 -6.95 11.78
CA GLY A 42 -5.45 -6.84 10.67
C GLY A 42 -4.79 -7.21 9.35
N PHE A 43 -5.57 -7.83 8.46
CA PHE A 43 -5.13 -8.26 7.13
C PHE A 43 -6.09 -7.70 6.11
N ALA A 44 -5.57 -6.93 5.15
CA ALA A 44 -6.40 -6.38 4.08
C ALA A 44 -5.68 -6.53 2.74
N ASN A 45 -6.43 -6.86 1.70
CA ASN A 45 -5.89 -6.81 0.35
C ASN A 45 -6.21 -5.43 -0.23
N VAL A 46 -5.17 -4.69 -0.60
CA VAL A 46 -5.31 -3.36 -1.20
C VAL A 46 -4.90 -3.45 -2.66
N THR A 47 -5.80 -3.05 -3.55
CA THR A 47 -5.59 -3.08 -4.99
C THR A 47 -5.57 -1.66 -5.53
N PHE A 48 -4.59 -1.36 -6.37
CA PHE A 48 -4.35 -0.04 -6.95
C PHE A 48 -4.48 -0.14 -8.47
N GLU A 49 -5.29 0.73 -9.08
CA GLU A 49 -5.28 0.85 -10.54
C GLU A 49 -3.93 1.44 -11.00
N PRO A 50 -3.59 1.31 -12.31
CA PRO A 50 -2.34 1.89 -12.80
C PRO A 50 -2.22 3.37 -12.44
N GLY A 51 -1.07 3.75 -11.89
CA GLY A 51 -0.81 5.12 -11.46
C GLY A 51 -1.33 5.50 -10.09
N CYS A 52 -2.18 4.69 -9.48
CA CYS A 52 -2.73 4.98 -8.16
C CYS A 52 -1.68 4.80 -7.07
N ARG A 53 -1.63 5.74 -6.14
CA ARG A 53 -0.75 5.69 -4.97
C ARG A 53 -1.41 6.40 -3.80
N ASN A 54 -1.03 6.01 -2.59
CA ASN A 54 -1.49 6.72 -1.41
C ASN A 54 -0.59 7.93 -1.14
N ASN A 55 -1.06 8.80 -0.26
CA ASN A 55 -0.27 9.94 0.21
C ASN A 55 0.90 9.46 1.06
N TRP A 56 1.91 10.31 1.21
CA TRP A 56 2.89 10.13 2.26
C TRP A 56 2.16 9.96 3.58
N HIS A 57 2.57 9.02 4.40
CA HIS A 57 1.93 8.80 5.70
C HIS A 57 2.88 8.09 6.67
N ILE A 58 2.48 8.09 7.94
CA ILE A 58 3.27 7.55 9.03
C ILE A 58 2.37 6.68 9.90
N HIS A 59 2.81 5.46 10.20
CA HIS A 59 2.17 4.61 11.21
C HIS A 59 2.87 4.88 12.53
N LYS A 60 2.26 5.71 13.38
CA LYS A 60 2.87 6.13 14.65
C LYS A 60 2.64 5.10 15.74
N ALA A 61 3.65 4.88 16.55
CA ALA A 61 3.55 4.04 17.73
C ALA A 61 4.66 4.40 18.70
N ASP A 62 4.38 4.25 20.00
CA ASP A 62 5.41 4.42 21.03
C ASP A 62 6.27 3.16 21.13
N LYS A 63 5.70 2.00 20.82
CA LYS A 63 6.39 0.72 20.83
C LYS A 63 5.67 -0.21 19.87
N GLY A 64 6.42 -1.05 19.15
CA GLY A 64 5.85 -1.92 18.11
C GLY A 64 5.27 -1.12 16.97
N GLY A 65 4.17 -1.58 16.41
CA GLY A 65 3.49 -0.90 15.30
C GLY A 65 4.16 -1.08 13.97
N GLY A 66 3.74 -0.26 13.01
CA GLY A 66 4.18 -0.37 11.62
C GLY A 66 3.25 -1.24 10.81
N GLN A 67 3.71 -1.63 9.63
CA GLN A 67 2.90 -2.40 8.69
C GLN A 67 3.81 -3.30 7.86
N VAL A 68 3.29 -4.45 7.45
CA VAL A 68 4.00 -5.34 6.53
C VAL A 68 3.19 -5.45 5.25
N LEU A 69 3.86 -5.33 4.11
CA LEU A 69 3.23 -5.52 2.79
C LEU A 69 3.71 -6.83 2.19
N LEU A 70 2.76 -7.64 1.74
CA LEU A 70 3.02 -8.88 1.01
C LEU A 70 2.51 -8.67 -0.41
N CYS A 71 3.42 -8.55 -1.37
CA CYS A 71 3.05 -8.26 -2.76
C CYS A 71 2.56 -9.52 -3.45
N ILE A 72 1.35 -9.48 -4.02
CA ILE A 72 0.70 -10.68 -4.58
C ILE A 72 0.47 -10.61 -6.08
N ALA A 73 0.24 -9.44 -6.66
CA ALA A 73 -0.07 -9.33 -8.09
C ALA A 73 0.34 -7.98 -8.64
N GLY A 74 0.76 -7.95 -9.90
CA GLY A 74 1.14 -6.73 -10.58
C GLY A 74 2.46 -6.16 -10.11
N GLU A 75 2.69 -4.88 -10.38
CA GLU A 75 3.94 -4.21 -10.02
C GLU A 75 3.66 -2.85 -9.39
N GLY A 76 4.42 -2.53 -8.35
CA GLY A 76 4.21 -1.31 -7.60
C GLY A 76 5.50 -0.65 -7.14
N TRP A 77 5.34 0.37 -6.30
CA TRP A 77 6.41 1.14 -5.70
C TRP A 77 6.23 1.24 -4.19
N TYR A 78 7.36 1.33 -3.50
CA TYR A 78 7.42 1.71 -2.09
C TYR A 78 8.58 2.71 -1.92
N GLN A 79 8.35 3.78 -1.17
CA GLN A 79 9.39 4.76 -0.92
C GLN A 79 9.31 5.29 0.50
N GLU A 80 10.44 5.28 1.20
CA GLU A 80 10.62 5.99 2.46
C GLU A 80 11.19 7.37 2.19
N GLU A 81 10.78 8.34 2.99
CA GLU A 81 11.27 9.71 2.88
C GLU A 81 12.80 9.74 2.94
N GLY A 82 13.41 10.44 1.99
CA GLY A 82 14.87 10.56 1.91
C GLY A 82 15.59 9.41 1.24
N LYS A 83 14.86 8.42 0.73
CA LYS A 83 15.43 7.25 0.06
C LYS A 83 14.88 7.09 -1.34
N PRO A 84 15.59 6.38 -2.23
CA PRO A 84 15.05 6.06 -3.55
C PRO A 84 13.81 5.16 -3.47
N ALA A 85 12.90 5.31 -4.43
CA ALA A 85 11.75 4.43 -4.54
C ALA A 85 12.21 3.01 -4.89
N GLN A 86 11.56 2.03 -4.29
CA GLN A 86 11.85 0.62 -4.48
C GLN A 86 10.74 -0.01 -5.33
N SER A 87 11.12 -0.68 -6.41
CA SER A 87 10.17 -1.40 -7.26
C SER A 87 9.70 -2.67 -6.54
N LEU A 88 8.40 -2.93 -6.60
CA LEU A 88 7.79 -4.09 -5.97
C LEU A 88 7.18 -5.02 -7.01
N LYS A 89 7.34 -6.32 -6.80
CA LYS A 89 6.78 -7.37 -7.65
C LYS A 89 6.20 -8.47 -6.78
N PRO A 90 5.42 -9.41 -7.35
CA PRO A 90 4.85 -10.51 -6.56
C PRO A 90 5.94 -11.31 -5.83
N GLY A 91 5.69 -11.61 -4.57
CA GLY A 91 6.63 -12.29 -3.69
C GLY A 91 7.49 -11.37 -2.84
N ASP A 92 7.53 -10.07 -3.14
CA ASP A 92 8.26 -9.12 -2.31
C ASP A 92 7.53 -8.88 -0.99
N VAL A 93 8.32 -8.75 0.07
CA VAL A 93 7.83 -8.44 1.41
C VAL A 93 8.49 -7.17 1.88
N VAL A 94 7.69 -6.19 2.29
CA VAL A 94 8.19 -4.92 2.82
C VAL A 94 7.80 -4.81 4.28
N VAL A 95 8.79 -4.67 5.15
CA VAL A 95 8.54 -4.38 6.55
C VAL A 95 8.67 -2.87 6.75
N ILE A 96 7.56 -2.22 7.03
CA ILE A 96 7.51 -0.77 7.22
C ILE A 96 7.58 -0.49 8.73
N PRO A 97 8.69 0.06 9.22
CA PRO A 97 8.80 0.35 10.64
C PRO A 97 7.80 1.42 11.07
N ALA A 98 7.40 1.40 12.33
CA ALA A 98 6.62 2.49 12.91
C ALA A 98 7.40 3.79 12.80
N ASN A 99 6.67 4.90 12.68
CA ASN A 99 7.22 6.26 12.69
C ASN A 99 8.05 6.64 11.44
N VAL A 100 7.99 5.83 10.39
CA VAL A 100 8.67 6.11 9.13
C VAL A 100 7.67 6.70 8.13
N LYS A 101 8.00 7.86 7.58
CA LYS A 101 7.18 8.50 6.55
C LYS A 101 7.43 7.81 5.21
N HIS A 102 6.37 7.34 4.58
CA HIS A 102 6.47 6.52 3.36
C HIS A 102 5.19 6.63 2.53
N TRP A 103 5.25 6.07 1.32
CA TRP A 103 4.08 5.83 0.49
C TRP A 103 4.29 4.55 -0.32
N HIS A 104 3.20 4.01 -0.84
CA HIS A 104 3.24 2.89 -1.79
C HIS A 104 2.07 2.99 -2.77
N GLY A 105 2.19 2.26 -3.86
CA GLY A 105 1.16 2.27 -4.90
C GLY A 105 1.58 1.51 -6.13
N ALA A 106 0.75 1.59 -7.17
CA ALA A 106 0.98 0.92 -8.44
C ALA A 106 1.99 1.68 -9.29
N GLN A 107 2.67 0.97 -10.19
CA GLN A 107 3.41 1.62 -11.27
C GLN A 107 2.44 2.20 -12.29
N LYS A 108 2.91 3.11 -13.12
CA LYS A 108 2.02 3.92 -13.97
C LYS A 108 1.22 3.10 -15.00
N ASP A 109 1.76 1.96 -15.42
CA ASP A 109 1.13 1.12 -16.45
C ASP A 109 0.68 -0.24 -15.92
N ASN A 110 0.71 -0.43 -14.60
CA ASN A 110 0.41 -1.73 -14.00
C ASN A 110 -0.60 -1.63 -12.88
N TRP A 111 -1.51 -2.57 -12.82
CA TRP A 111 -2.27 -2.83 -11.61
C TRP A 111 -1.33 -3.40 -10.55
N PHE A 112 -1.65 -3.19 -9.29
CA PHE A 112 -0.83 -3.68 -8.19
C PHE A 112 -1.72 -4.04 -7.01
N ALA A 113 -1.43 -5.18 -6.38
CA ALA A 113 -2.13 -5.58 -5.16
C ALA A 113 -1.15 -6.14 -4.13
N HIS A 114 -1.36 -5.75 -2.87
CA HIS A 114 -0.60 -6.30 -1.76
C HIS A 114 -1.52 -6.56 -0.58
N ILE A 115 -1.15 -7.52 0.24
CA ILE A 115 -1.75 -7.69 1.55
C ILE A 115 -1.06 -6.72 2.49
N ALA A 116 -1.83 -5.92 3.19
CA ALA A 116 -1.34 -5.04 4.25
C ALA A 116 -1.62 -5.70 5.58
N VAL A 117 -0.59 -5.90 6.39
CA VAL A 117 -0.70 -6.50 7.72
C VAL A 117 -0.38 -5.42 8.75
N GLU A 118 -1.37 -5.09 9.59
CA GLU A 118 -1.15 -4.13 10.68
C GLU A 118 -0.42 -4.81 11.83
N VAL A 119 0.67 -4.20 12.28
CA VAL A 119 1.43 -4.70 13.41
C VAL A 119 0.93 -3.99 14.68
N PRO A 120 0.48 -4.72 15.69
CA PRO A 120 0.02 -4.09 16.94
C PRO A 120 1.14 -3.33 17.65
N GLY A 121 0.78 -2.27 18.35
CA GLY A 121 1.74 -1.46 19.11
C GLY A 121 1.05 -0.65 20.18
N GLU A 122 1.84 0.15 20.90
CA GLU A 122 1.36 1.02 21.96
C GLU A 122 1.11 2.43 21.43
N ASN A 123 -0.07 2.99 21.74
CA ASN A 123 -0.50 4.32 21.33
C ASN A 123 -0.37 4.52 19.82
N THR A 124 -0.92 3.56 19.06
CA THR A 124 -0.84 3.59 17.60
C THR A 124 -1.80 4.62 17.00
N SER A 125 -1.36 5.29 15.95
CA SER A 125 -2.20 6.18 15.16
C SER A 125 -1.59 6.32 13.77
N ASN A 126 -2.39 6.79 12.83
CA ASN A 126 -1.91 7.06 11.48
C ASN A 126 -1.92 8.56 11.23
N GLU A 127 -0.84 9.08 10.69
CA GLU A 127 -0.76 10.48 10.26
C GLU A 127 -0.69 10.50 8.74
N TRP A 128 -1.70 11.10 8.12
CA TRP A 128 -1.73 11.32 6.66
C TRP A 128 -1.05 12.64 6.36
N CYS A 129 -0.13 12.61 5.40
CA CYS A 129 0.67 13.75 5.02
C CYS A 129 0.31 14.18 3.59
N GLU A 130 1.23 14.84 2.90
CA GLU A 130 0.97 15.35 1.55
C GLU A 130 0.86 14.24 0.51
N SER A 131 0.22 14.54 -0.61
CA SER A 131 0.17 13.61 -1.73
C SER A 131 1.54 13.48 -2.39
N VAL A 132 1.75 12.35 -3.06
CA VAL A 132 2.91 12.18 -3.94
C VAL A 132 2.58 12.90 -5.24
N SER A 133 3.29 13.98 -5.54
CA SER A 133 2.98 14.82 -6.71
C SER A 133 3.17 14.03 -8.01
N ASP A 134 2.44 14.44 -9.04
CA ASP A 134 2.62 13.84 -10.37
C ASP A 134 4.04 14.02 -10.89
N GLU A 135 4.68 15.14 -10.53
CA GLU A 135 6.07 15.39 -10.90
C GLU A 135 7.03 14.39 -10.26
N GLU A 136 6.91 14.18 -8.92
CA GLU A 136 7.75 13.22 -8.22
C GLU A 136 7.50 11.80 -8.74
N TYR A 137 6.23 11.43 -8.88
CA TYR A 137 5.83 10.12 -9.33
C TYR A 137 6.31 9.85 -10.75
N GLY A 138 6.21 10.85 -11.63
CA GLY A 138 6.62 10.73 -13.03
C GLY A 138 8.13 10.52 -13.23
N LYS A 139 8.93 10.81 -12.23
CA LYS A 139 10.39 10.60 -12.31
C LYS A 139 10.80 9.16 -11.98
N LEU A 140 9.87 8.33 -11.50
CA LEU A 140 10.19 6.96 -11.15
C LEU A 140 10.31 6.11 -12.41
N GLU A 141 11.38 5.34 -12.45
CA GLU A 141 11.65 4.44 -13.57
C GLU A 141 11.66 3.00 -13.10
N LYS A 142 11.07 2.20 -13.93
CA LYS A 142 11.05 0.79 -13.69
C LYS A 142 12.26 0.08 -14.32
#